data_4b54d552fcd327d51ec4e92bdd5f7389
#
_entry.id   4b54d552fcd327d51ec4e92bdd5f7389
#
_cell.length_a   1.000
_cell.length_b   1.000
_cell.length_c   1.000
_cell.angle_alpha   90.00
_cell.angle_beta   90.00
_cell.angle_gamma   90.00
#
_symmetry.space_group_name_H-M   'P 1'
#
loop_
_entity.id
_entity.type
_entity.pdbx_description
1 polymer ?
#
loop_
_entity_poly.entity_id
_entity_poly.type
_entity_poly.pdbx_seq_one_letter_code
_entity_poly.pdbx_strand_id
1 'polypeptide(L)'
;MATILKTKSIYYNDVNLIAQPASIETRSEVPKELNRIIVSPMSAVVGTTFSKAATELGLTVCQHKFCDIDNAVVNYSVVPNKTNLFVSIGLVDWMRAEELADAGATNWLIDCANGYLPQIKHSIYHLLSLYKVDRLIIGNVMTSDGILLYKEFADKIPEV
;
A
#
# COMPACT_ATOMS: atom_id res chain seq x y z
N MET A 1 8.83 26.62 -2.69
CA MET A 1 9.08 27.42 -1.48
C MET A 1 8.53 26.68 -0.29
N ALA A 2 9.33 26.36 0.72
CA ALA A 2 8.85 25.62 1.88
C ALA A 2 8.09 26.59 2.81
N THR A 3 6.87 26.24 3.20
CA THR A 3 6.11 26.99 4.19
C THR A 3 6.47 26.49 5.56
N ILE A 4 7.05 27.34 6.40
CA ILE A 4 7.33 27.02 7.81
C ILE A 4 6.02 27.21 8.58
N LEU A 5 5.44 26.13 9.05
CA LEU A 5 4.29 26.16 9.95
C LEU A 5 4.79 26.58 11.34
N LYS A 6 4.27 27.68 11.86
CA LYS A 6 4.58 28.18 13.23
C LYS A 6 3.80 27.43 14.33
N THR A 7 3.06 26.41 13.99
CA THR A 7 2.26 25.62 14.91
C THR A 7 3.04 24.44 15.47
N LYS A 8 2.80 24.09 16.73
CA LYS A 8 3.35 22.88 17.37
C LYS A 8 2.94 21.65 16.55
N SER A 9 3.88 20.73 16.34
CA SER A 9 3.54 19.42 15.76
C SER A 9 2.52 18.70 16.63
N ILE A 10 1.52 18.08 16.00
CA ILE A 10 0.49 17.29 16.66
C ILE A 10 0.81 15.82 16.42
N TYR A 11 0.86 15.04 17.50
CA TYR A 11 1.03 13.60 17.46
C TYR A 11 -0.33 12.91 17.68
N TYR A 12 -0.41 11.61 17.39
CA TYR A 12 -1.64 10.84 17.64
C TYR A 12 -2.14 10.90 19.08
N ASN A 13 -1.24 11.05 20.05
CA ASN A 13 -1.60 11.21 21.47
C ASN A 13 -2.19 12.59 21.79
N ASP A 14 -2.06 13.55 20.88
CA ASP A 14 -2.55 14.91 21.08
C ASP A 14 -3.96 15.12 20.47
N VAL A 15 -4.52 14.09 19.83
CA VAL A 15 -5.79 14.18 19.12
C VAL A 15 -6.74 13.05 19.54
N ASN A 16 -8.04 13.36 19.50
CA ASN A 16 -9.10 12.38 19.66
C ASN A 16 -10.03 12.44 18.43
N LEU A 17 -10.60 11.29 18.10
CA LEU A 17 -11.68 11.26 17.11
C LEU A 17 -12.93 11.93 17.69
N ILE A 18 -13.45 12.93 16.98
CA ILE A 18 -14.72 13.56 17.32
C ILE A 18 -15.84 12.69 16.77
N ALA A 19 -16.75 12.26 17.63
CA ALA A 19 -17.93 11.52 17.21
C ALA A 19 -18.75 12.36 16.23
N GLN A 20 -19.14 11.74 15.13
CA GLN A 20 -20.00 12.35 14.11
C GLN A 20 -21.33 11.60 14.06
N PRO A 21 -22.42 12.27 13.64
CA PRO A 21 -23.67 11.59 13.35
C PRO A 21 -23.44 10.45 12.34
N ALA A 22 -23.99 9.28 12.63
CA ALA A 22 -23.86 8.10 11.78
C ALA A 22 -25.26 7.59 11.39
N SER A 23 -25.36 7.00 10.23
CA SER A 23 -26.56 6.31 9.75
C SER A 23 -26.62 4.84 10.19
N ILE A 24 -25.57 4.34 10.84
CA ILE A 24 -25.49 2.97 11.35
C ILE A 24 -25.84 2.94 12.85
N GLU A 25 -26.67 2.00 13.26
CA GLU A 25 -27.11 1.86 14.64
C GLU A 25 -26.26 0.83 15.42
N THR A 26 -25.75 -0.16 14.73
CA THR A 26 -24.96 -1.25 15.35
C THR A 26 -23.65 -1.52 14.62
N ARG A 27 -22.70 -2.13 15.32
CA ARG A 27 -21.41 -2.54 14.72
C ARG A 27 -21.56 -3.54 13.58
N SER A 28 -22.62 -4.34 13.57
CA SER A 28 -22.88 -5.32 12.52
C SER A 28 -23.29 -4.69 11.19
N GLU A 29 -23.72 -3.43 11.21
CA GLU A 29 -24.10 -2.67 10.02
C GLU A 29 -22.90 -1.98 9.33
N VAL A 30 -21.74 -1.96 10.00
CA VAL A 30 -20.52 -1.41 9.39
C VAL A 30 -20.14 -2.30 8.20
N PRO A 31 -20.07 -1.76 6.98
CA PRO A 31 -19.65 -2.53 5.82
C PRO A 31 -18.27 -3.17 6.05
N LYS A 32 -18.13 -4.45 5.72
CA LYS A 32 -16.86 -5.18 5.92
C LYS A 32 -15.70 -4.52 5.19
N GLU A 33 -15.99 -3.84 4.10
CA GLU A 33 -15.03 -3.09 3.28
C GLU A 33 -14.40 -1.92 4.04
N LEU A 34 -15.13 -1.33 4.99
CA LEU A 34 -14.63 -0.23 5.85
C LEU A 34 -13.74 -0.71 7.00
N ASN A 35 -13.77 -2.00 7.30
CA ASN A 35 -12.94 -2.60 8.35
C ASN A 35 -11.57 -3.06 7.85
N ARG A 36 -11.09 -2.54 6.73
CA ARG A 36 -9.79 -2.93 6.18
C ARG A 36 -8.65 -2.34 7.00
N ILE A 37 -7.89 -3.22 7.63
CA ILE A 37 -6.61 -2.88 8.23
C ILE A 37 -5.53 -3.16 7.20
N ILE A 38 -4.75 -2.14 6.86
CA ILE A 38 -3.57 -2.26 6.01
C ILE A 38 -2.34 -2.27 6.90
N VAL A 39 -1.59 -3.35 6.85
CA VAL A 39 -0.32 -3.49 7.58
C VAL A 39 0.78 -2.85 6.77
N SER A 40 1.40 -1.81 7.34
CA SER A 40 2.49 -1.06 6.70
C SER A 40 3.71 -1.92 6.39
N PRO A 41 4.47 -1.60 5.33
CA PRO A 41 5.63 -2.37 4.89
C PRO A 41 6.87 -2.12 5.75
N MET A 42 6.77 -2.44 7.04
CA MET A 42 7.85 -2.25 8.02
C MET A 42 8.62 -3.54 8.25
N SER A 43 9.94 -3.53 8.01
CA SER A 43 10.80 -4.72 8.18
C SER A 43 10.80 -5.29 9.61
N ALA A 44 10.53 -4.44 10.61
CA ALA A 44 10.42 -4.87 12.00
C ALA A 44 9.09 -5.59 12.32
N VAL A 45 8.08 -5.51 11.45
CA VAL A 45 6.73 -6.04 11.67
C VAL A 45 6.40 -7.14 10.68
N VAL A 46 6.61 -6.87 9.38
CA VAL A 46 6.14 -7.72 8.30
C VAL A 46 7.21 -8.75 7.92
N GLY A 47 7.21 -9.87 8.61
CA GLY A 47 7.97 -11.07 8.21
C GLY A 47 7.05 -12.14 7.63
N THR A 48 7.65 -13.24 7.16
CA THR A 48 6.92 -14.33 6.50
C THR A 48 5.82 -14.93 7.38
N THR A 49 6.12 -15.23 8.65
CA THR A 49 5.16 -15.84 9.59
C THR A 49 3.99 -14.91 9.86
N PHE A 50 4.27 -13.62 10.06
CA PHE A 50 3.24 -12.61 10.24
C PHE A 50 2.36 -12.47 9.00
N SER A 51 2.98 -12.40 7.81
CA SER A 51 2.25 -12.26 6.53
C SER A 51 1.28 -13.43 6.30
N LYS A 52 1.69 -14.67 6.61
CA LYS A 52 0.81 -15.85 6.54
C LYS A 52 -0.41 -15.69 7.44
N ALA A 53 -0.19 -15.48 8.73
CA ALA A 53 -1.27 -15.39 9.71
C ALA A 53 -2.22 -14.21 9.42
N ALA A 54 -1.67 -13.04 9.07
CA ALA A 54 -2.47 -11.85 8.81
C ALA A 54 -3.32 -11.97 7.54
N THR A 55 -2.79 -12.55 6.46
CA THR A 55 -3.56 -12.76 5.23
C THR A 55 -4.64 -13.85 5.39
N GLU A 56 -4.40 -14.86 6.23
CA GLU A 56 -5.42 -15.86 6.59
C GLU A 56 -6.59 -15.24 7.37
N LEU A 57 -6.30 -14.20 8.17
CA LEU A 57 -7.32 -13.41 8.88
C LEU A 57 -8.02 -12.37 7.98
N GLY A 58 -7.66 -12.29 6.70
CA GLY A 58 -8.24 -11.35 5.75
C GLY A 58 -7.66 -9.93 5.83
N LEU A 59 -6.59 -9.70 6.58
CA LEU A 59 -5.93 -8.40 6.63
C LEU A 59 -5.16 -8.14 5.34
N THR A 60 -5.10 -6.87 4.93
CA THR A 60 -4.21 -6.43 3.85
C THR A 60 -2.79 -6.28 4.40
N VAL A 61 -1.84 -6.97 3.80
CA VAL A 61 -0.44 -6.98 4.22
C VAL A 61 0.43 -6.44 3.10
N CYS A 62 1.25 -5.42 3.40
CA CYS A 62 2.25 -4.90 2.49
C CYS A 62 3.63 -5.43 2.89
N GLN A 63 4.20 -6.30 2.08
CA GLN A 63 5.58 -6.76 2.29
C GLN A 63 6.56 -5.63 2.02
N HIS A 64 7.58 -5.50 2.86
CA HIS A 64 8.57 -4.43 2.73
C HIS A 64 9.60 -4.72 1.63
N LYS A 65 10.23 -3.66 1.10
CA LYS A 65 11.29 -3.74 0.09
C LYS A 65 12.72 -3.79 0.67
N PHE A 66 12.86 -3.79 2.00
CA PHE A 66 14.15 -3.71 2.70
C PHE A 66 14.78 -5.09 2.92
N CYS A 67 14.87 -5.90 1.87
CA CYS A 67 15.58 -7.16 1.80
C CYS A 67 16.14 -7.31 0.38
N ASP A 68 17.02 -8.26 0.14
CA ASP A 68 17.42 -8.61 -1.23
C ASP A 68 16.24 -9.18 -2.04
N ILE A 69 16.42 -9.26 -3.36
CA ILE A 69 15.35 -9.65 -4.28
C ILE A 69 14.96 -11.11 -4.05
N ASP A 70 15.95 -12.01 -3.87
CA ASP A 70 15.71 -13.43 -3.65
C ASP A 70 14.83 -13.67 -2.41
N ASN A 71 15.16 -12.98 -1.31
CA ASN A 71 14.35 -13.03 -0.09
C ASN A 71 12.96 -12.43 -0.30
N ALA A 72 12.81 -11.38 -1.11
CA ALA A 72 11.50 -10.83 -1.42
C ALA A 72 10.63 -11.85 -2.16
N VAL A 73 11.18 -12.53 -3.16
CA VAL A 73 10.52 -13.61 -3.92
C VAL A 73 10.15 -14.79 -3.01
N VAL A 74 11.07 -15.23 -2.17
CA VAL A 74 10.81 -16.30 -1.20
C VAL A 74 9.70 -15.89 -0.24
N ASN A 75 9.78 -14.71 0.36
CA ASN A 75 8.78 -14.20 1.29
C ASN A 75 7.39 -14.10 0.65
N TYR A 76 7.32 -13.69 -0.60
CA TYR A 76 6.07 -13.66 -1.36
C TYR A 76 5.57 -15.09 -1.62
N SER A 77 6.43 -15.96 -2.13
CA SER A 77 6.05 -17.31 -2.61
C SER A 77 5.49 -18.20 -1.52
N VAL A 78 6.03 -18.11 -0.30
CA VAL A 78 5.62 -18.96 0.84
C VAL A 78 4.32 -18.55 1.53
N VAL A 79 3.74 -17.39 1.21
CA VAL A 79 2.42 -16.98 1.72
C VAL A 79 1.34 -17.62 0.86
N PRO A 80 0.46 -18.49 1.40
CA PRO A 80 -0.53 -19.21 0.59
C PRO A 80 -1.62 -18.29 0.04
N ASN A 81 -2.17 -17.42 0.89
CA ASN A 81 -3.22 -16.49 0.50
C ASN A 81 -2.63 -15.15 0.01
N LYS A 82 -2.67 -14.93 -1.29
CA LYS A 82 -2.13 -13.74 -1.94
C LYS A 82 -3.19 -12.67 -2.22
N THR A 83 -4.46 -12.94 -1.94
CA THR A 83 -5.57 -12.02 -2.26
C THR A 83 -5.36 -10.62 -1.69
N ASN A 84 -4.89 -10.55 -0.43
CA ASN A 84 -4.63 -9.28 0.26
C ASN A 84 -3.14 -9.08 0.55
N LEU A 85 -2.26 -9.71 -0.23
CA LEU A 85 -0.82 -9.56 -0.11
C LEU A 85 -0.31 -8.61 -1.19
N PHE A 86 0.31 -7.52 -0.77
CA PHE A 86 0.95 -6.55 -1.64
C PHE A 86 2.46 -6.66 -1.53
N VAL A 87 3.15 -6.48 -2.64
CA VAL A 87 4.61 -6.42 -2.69
C VAL A 87 5.06 -4.98 -2.90
N SER A 88 6.05 -4.55 -2.12
CA SER A 88 6.55 -3.17 -2.19
C SER A 88 7.74 -3.05 -3.13
N ILE A 89 7.70 -2.00 -3.95
CA ILE A 89 8.79 -1.57 -4.80
C ILE A 89 9.10 -0.08 -4.57
N GLY A 90 10.34 0.31 -4.87
CA GLY A 90 10.74 1.72 -4.99
C GLY A 90 10.36 2.30 -6.36
N LEU A 91 10.72 3.58 -6.59
CA LEU A 91 10.36 4.30 -7.82
C LEU A 91 11.02 3.73 -9.10
N VAL A 92 12.19 3.11 -8.97
CA VAL A 92 12.99 2.58 -10.09
C VAL A 92 13.52 1.17 -9.80
N ASP A 93 12.79 0.40 -9.03
CA ASP A 93 13.19 -0.92 -8.53
C ASP A 93 12.73 -2.03 -9.49
N TRP A 94 13.09 -1.90 -10.77
CA TRP A 94 12.55 -2.72 -11.86
C TRP A 94 12.98 -4.18 -11.80
N MET A 95 14.21 -4.46 -11.39
CA MET A 95 14.67 -5.85 -11.21
C MET A 95 13.82 -6.58 -10.16
N ARG A 96 13.51 -5.92 -9.04
CA ARG A 96 12.62 -6.48 -8.03
C ARG A 96 11.20 -6.66 -8.56
N ALA A 97 10.71 -5.70 -9.35
CA ALA A 97 9.37 -5.80 -9.93
C ALA A 97 9.28 -6.98 -10.90
N GLU A 98 10.29 -7.20 -11.73
CA GLU A 98 10.38 -8.33 -12.66
C GLU A 98 10.34 -9.67 -11.92
N GLU A 99 11.22 -9.88 -10.97
CA GLU A 99 11.30 -11.14 -10.22
C GLU A 99 10.04 -11.43 -9.40
N LEU A 100 9.41 -10.41 -8.84
CA LEU A 100 8.15 -10.57 -8.12
C LEU A 100 6.97 -10.83 -9.07
N ALA A 101 6.97 -10.22 -10.27
CA ALA A 101 5.97 -10.50 -11.30
C ALA A 101 6.08 -11.94 -11.80
N ASP A 102 7.31 -12.43 -12.05
CA ASP A 102 7.58 -13.82 -12.44
C ASP A 102 7.16 -14.81 -11.36
N ALA A 103 7.25 -14.41 -10.08
CA ALA A 103 6.70 -15.17 -8.95
C ALA A 103 5.17 -15.09 -8.84
N GLY A 104 4.50 -14.33 -9.71
CA GLY A 104 3.04 -14.20 -9.81
C GLY A 104 2.43 -13.05 -9.00
N ALA A 105 3.20 -12.04 -8.63
CA ALA A 105 2.66 -10.87 -7.94
C ALA A 105 1.81 -10.01 -8.89
N THR A 106 0.63 -9.62 -8.41
CA THR A 106 -0.31 -8.75 -9.13
C THR A 106 -0.82 -7.59 -8.29
N ASN A 107 -0.56 -7.62 -6.98
CA ASN A 107 -0.90 -6.53 -6.06
C ASN A 107 0.38 -5.80 -5.66
N TRP A 108 0.42 -4.51 -5.95
CA TRP A 108 1.64 -3.71 -5.86
C TRP A 108 1.50 -2.56 -4.87
N LEU A 109 2.59 -2.23 -4.19
CA LEU A 109 2.74 -0.99 -3.43
C LEU A 109 3.96 -0.22 -3.96
N ILE A 110 3.73 0.98 -4.50
CA ILE A 110 4.82 1.93 -4.73
C ILE A 110 5.07 2.67 -3.42
N ASP A 111 6.13 2.25 -2.72
CA ASP A 111 6.51 2.76 -1.40
C ASP A 111 7.60 3.82 -1.53
N CYS A 112 7.23 5.08 -1.31
CA CYS A 112 8.15 6.21 -1.32
C CYS A 112 7.79 7.23 -0.23
N ALA A 113 8.79 7.96 0.25
CA ALA A 113 8.61 8.94 1.31
C ALA A 113 7.75 10.15 0.90
N ASN A 114 7.68 10.44 -0.40
CA ASN A 114 6.92 11.57 -0.93
C ASN A 114 6.10 11.12 -2.15
N GLY A 115 4.80 10.88 -1.92
CA GLY A 115 3.84 10.45 -2.93
C GLY A 115 3.44 11.53 -3.95
N TYR A 116 4.07 12.70 -3.95
CA TYR A 116 3.80 13.79 -4.90
C TYR A 116 4.85 13.91 -6.00
N LEU A 117 5.82 13.00 -6.05
CA LEU A 117 6.90 13.04 -7.04
C LEU A 117 6.36 12.69 -8.44
N PRO A 118 6.73 13.47 -9.49
CA PRO A 118 6.33 13.16 -10.88
C PRO A 118 6.77 11.76 -11.33
N GLN A 119 7.87 11.26 -10.78
CA GLN A 119 8.43 9.94 -11.08
C GLN A 119 7.46 8.79 -10.74
N ILE A 120 6.52 8.98 -9.79
CA ILE A 120 5.55 7.96 -9.46
C ILE A 120 4.64 7.63 -10.64
N LYS A 121 4.17 8.64 -11.36
CA LYS A 121 3.38 8.41 -12.58
C LYS A 121 4.16 7.58 -13.61
N HIS A 122 5.44 7.89 -13.76
CA HIS A 122 6.32 7.11 -14.64
C HIS A 122 6.43 5.65 -14.18
N SER A 123 6.59 5.43 -12.89
CA SER A 123 6.61 4.09 -12.30
C SER A 123 5.31 3.33 -12.52
N ILE A 124 4.15 4.00 -12.38
CA ILE A 124 2.85 3.39 -12.63
C ILE A 124 2.71 2.98 -14.10
N TYR A 125 3.05 3.88 -15.04
CA TYR A 125 3.00 3.56 -16.48
C TYR A 125 3.93 2.39 -16.82
N HIS A 126 5.10 2.33 -16.22
CA HIS A 126 6.04 1.22 -16.43
C HIS A 126 5.47 -0.10 -15.91
N LEU A 127 4.94 -0.13 -14.69
CA LEU A 127 4.27 -1.31 -14.15
C LEU A 127 3.13 -1.80 -15.04
N LEU A 128 2.24 -0.89 -15.45
CA LEU A 128 1.09 -1.22 -16.29
C LEU A 128 1.46 -1.69 -17.70
N SER A 129 2.61 -1.29 -18.20
CA SER A 129 3.07 -1.68 -19.54
C SER A 129 3.71 -3.06 -19.60
N LEU A 130 4.25 -3.55 -18.49
CA LEU A 130 5.06 -4.77 -18.45
C LEU A 130 4.44 -5.89 -17.62
N TYR A 131 3.66 -5.55 -16.59
CA TYR A 131 3.19 -6.53 -15.62
C TYR A 131 1.68 -6.46 -15.42
N LYS A 132 1.13 -7.56 -14.91
CA LYS A 132 -0.26 -7.59 -14.47
C LYS A 132 -0.41 -6.80 -13.16
N VAL A 133 -1.33 -5.84 -13.14
CA VAL A 133 -1.65 -5.03 -11.96
C VAL A 133 -3.14 -5.18 -11.68
N ASP A 134 -3.47 -5.99 -10.67
CA ASP A 134 -4.86 -6.15 -10.22
C ASP A 134 -5.21 -5.06 -9.20
N ARG A 135 -4.26 -4.70 -8.34
CA ARG A 135 -4.43 -3.70 -7.28
C ARG A 135 -3.15 -2.90 -7.08
N LEU A 136 -3.29 -1.61 -6.81
CA LEU A 136 -2.15 -0.72 -6.58
C LEU A 136 -2.38 0.16 -5.36
N ILE A 137 -1.41 0.19 -4.45
CA ILE A 137 -1.31 1.17 -3.37
C ILE A 137 -0.16 2.11 -3.68
N ILE A 138 -0.36 3.40 -3.46
CA ILE A 138 0.66 4.44 -3.66
C ILE A 138 0.82 5.23 -2.36
N GLY A 139 2.02 5.37 -1.88
CA GLY A 139 2.31 6.13 -0.66
C GLY A 139 3.75 6.68 -0.63
N ASN A 140 3.96 7.71 0.19
CA ASN A 140 3.03 8.30 1.16
C ASN A 140 2.30 9.51 0.56
N VAL A 141 0.99 9.52 0.67
CA VAL A 141 0.12 10.64 0.26
C VAL A 141 -0.60 11.17 1.49
N MET A 142 -0.62 12.48 1.69
CA MET A 142 -1.14 13.10 2.91
C MET A 142 -2.35 14.03 2.70
N THR A 143 -2.69 14.35 1.45
CA THR A 143 -3.78 15.29 1.13
C THR A 143 -4.67 14.75 0.02
N SER A 144 -5.90 15.26 -0.05
CA SER A 144 -6.83 14.96 -1.16
C SER A 144 -6.27 15.29 -2.54
N ASP A 145 -5.48 16.37 -2.64
CA ASP A 145 -4.84 16.76 -3.90
C ASP A 145 -3.86 15.67 -4.38
N GLY A 146 -3.18 14.99 -3.45
CA GLY A 146 -2.32 13.86 -3.77
C GLY A 146 -3.10 12.69 -4.37
N ILE A 147 -4.31 12.42 -3.88
CA ILE A 147 -5.19 11.40 -4.46
C ILE A 147 -5.58 11.77 -5.88
N LEU A 148 -5.91 13.06 -6.12
CA LEU A 148 -6.30 13.54 -7.45
C LEU A 148 -5.20 13.40 -8.50
N LEU A 149 -3.90 13.41 -8.08
CA LEU A 149 -2.78 13.19 -8.99
C LEU A 149 -2.83 11.84 -9.71
N TYR A 150 -3.45 10.84 -9.09
CA TYR A 150 -3.48 9.45 -9.59
C TYR A 150 -4.84 9.03 -10.14
N LYS A 151 -5.84 9.92 -10.15
CA LYS A 151 -7.18 9.64 -10.63
C LYS A 151 -7.20 9.09 -12.08
N GLU A 152 -6.25 9.51 -12.91
CA GLU A 152 -6.13 9.05 -14.31
C GLU A 152 -5.84 7.55 -14.45
N PHE A 153 -5.41 6.89 -13.38
CA PHE A 153 -5.12 5.45 -13.35
C PHE A 153 -6.29 4.62 -12.83
N ALA A 154 -7.29 5.23 -12.21
CA ALA A 154 -8.43 4.53 -11.62
C ALA A 154 -9.20 3.65 -12.63
N ASP A 155 -9.28 4.10 -13.92
CA ASP A 155 -9.94 3.33 -14.98
C ASP A 155 -9.04 2.23 -15.57
N LYS A 156 -7.76 2.22 -15.23
CA LYS A 156 -6.76 1.28 -15.79
C LYS A 156 -6.41 0.15 -14.82
N ILE A 157 -6.73 0.32 -13.56
CA ILE A 157 -6.44 -0.63 -12.48
C ILE A 157 -7.75 -0.95 -11.80
N PRO A 158 -8.12 -2.23 -11.65
CA PRO A 158 -9.41 -2.62 -11.06
C PRO A 158 -9.64 -2.06 -9.65
N GLU A 159 -8.57 -1.89 -8.87
CA GLU A 159 -8.63 -1.33 -7.52
C GLU A 159 -7.36 -0.51 -7.21
N VAL A 160 -7.50 0.82 -7.20
CA VAL A 160 -6.43 1.79 -6.86
C VAL A 160 -6.75 2.46 -5.53
#